data_91411e5e6af09656cafe254603cf84c0
#
_entry.id   91411e5e6af09656cafe254603cf84c0
#
_cell.length_a   1.000
_cell.length_b   1.000
_cell.length_c   1.000
_cell.angle_alpha   90.00
_cell.angle_beta   90.00
_cell.angle_gamma   90.00
#
_symmetry.space_group_name_H-M   'P 1'
#
loop_
_entity.id
_entity.type
_entity.pdbx_description
1 polymer ?
#
loop_
_entity_poly.entity_id
_entity_poly.type
_entity_poly.pdbx_seq_one_letter_code
_entity_poly.pdbx_strand_id
1 'polypeptide(L)'
;MQIDQRQVGPGVGPFIVAEMSGNHNKSLVRAMEIVEAAAKAGVHGLKIQTYTPDTMTIDLDDREFRIRDSNSPWEGTSLYRLYGEAYTPWEWHQPIFDRARELGIVAFSTPFDNTAVDFLESLNAPCYKIASFENTDVPLISRAAATGKPLIISTGMATVAELDESVRAARDAGCRDLILLKCASTYPAPPEDTNLLTLPHLRELFDCEVGLSDHTMGVGVSVAAVALGASVIEKHFTLSRADGGVDSTFSMEPAEMAQLVVETERAWQALGQVRYGPTEAEKKSLQFRRSLYVVQDLRAGDVLTRDNVRAIRPGLGLPPKYLGQVLGKAVKQDVKRGTALGWELV
;
A
#
# COMPACT_ATOMS: atom_id res chain seq x y z
N MET A 1 3.82 -9.43 11.46
CA MET A 1 4.62 -10.57 10.95
C MET A 1 5.93 -10.11 10.37
N GLN A 2 6.80 -11.04 9.96
CA GLN A 2 8.11 -10.72 9.39
C GLN A 2 8.31 -11.48 8.08
N ILE A 3 8.77 -10.78 7.04
CA ILE A 3 9.20 -11.37 5.77
C ILE A 3 10.71 -11.07 5.65
N ASP A 4 11.55 -12.11 5.73
CA ASP A 4 13.00 -11.99 5.90
C ASP A 4 13.33 -11.04 7.08
N GLN A 5 14.03 -9.94 6.84
CA GLN A 5 14.39 -8.98 7.89
C GLN A 5 13.40 -7.81 8.03
N ARG A 6 12.31 -7.78 7.24
CA ARG A 6 11.34 -6.68 7.23
C ARG A 6 10.07 -7.01 8.00
N GLN A 7 9.67 -6.08 8.84
CA GLN A 7 8.37 -6.12 9.50
C GLN A 7 7.26 -5.75 8.49
N VAL A 8 6.14 -6.46 8.55
CA VAL A 8 4.93 -6.22 7.75
C VAL A 8 3.72 -6.26 8.67
N GLY A 9 2.83 -5.28 8.55
CA GLY A 9 1.61 -5.23 9.34
C GLY A 9 1.43 -3.89 10.07
N PRO A 10 0.57 -3.84 11.11
CA PRO A 10 0.22 -2.61 11.80
C PRO A 10 1.43 -1.93 12.44
N GLY A 11 1.47 -0.60 12.35
CA GLY A 11 2.50 0.22 13.00
C GLY A 11 3.79 0.39 12.20
N VAL A 12 3.91 -0.23 11.03
CA VAL A 12 5.02 -0.03 10.09
C VAL A 12 4.48 0.41 8.73
N GLY A 13 5.33 1.07 7.94
CA GLY A 13 4.97 1.49 6.57
C GLY A 13 4.63 0.30 5.66
N PRO A 14 3.91 0.54 4.55
CA PRO A 14 3.48 -0.53 3.65
C PRO A 14 4.68 -1.23 2.99
N PHE A 15 4.59 -2.55 2.83
CA PHE A 15 5.56 -3.35 2.11
C PHE A 15 5.25 -3.31 0.61
N ILE A 16 6.08 -2.62 -0.17
CA ILE A 16 5.89 -2.43 -1.61
C ILE A 16 6.64 -3.50 -2.38
N VAL A 17 5.92 -4.20 -3.25
CA VAL A 17 6.43 -5.31 -4.06
C VAL A 17 6.36 -4.94 -5.54
N ALA A 18 7.49 -4.99 -6.22
CA ALA A 18 7.58 -4.95 -7.67
C ALA A 18 7.42 -6.37 -8.24
N GLU A 19 6.40 -6.61 -9.06
CA GLU A 19 6.21 -7.86 -9.79
C GLU A 19 6.91 -7.78 -11.15
N MET A 20 7.97 -8.58 -11.33
CA MET A 20 8.68 -8.65 -12.61
C MET A 20 7.87 -9.38 -13.66
N SER A 21 7.19 -10.47 -13.29
CA SER A 21 6.45 -11.33 -14.23
C SER A 21 7.27 -11.67 -15.49
N GLY A 22 6.66 -11.67 -16.66
CA GLY A 22 7.32 -11.91 -17.95
C GLY A 22 8.07 -10.72 -18.55
N ASN A 23 8.18 -9.59 -17.85
CA ASN A 23 8.80 -8.34 -18.37
C ASN A 23 10.32 -8.43 -18.63
N HIS A 24 10.94 -9.53 -18.21
CA HIS A 24 12.35 -9.84 -18.53
C HIS A 24 12.56 -10.17 -20.02
N ASN A 25 11.50 -10.37 -20.82
CA ASN A 25 11.57 -10.61 -22.27
C ASN A 25 12.59 -11.70 -22.65
N LYS A 26 12.66 -12.80 -21.88
CA LYS A 26 13.59 -13.92 -22.05
C LYS A 26 15.08 -13.52 -22.01
N SER A 27 15.42 -12.46 -21.30
CA SER A 27 16.80 -12.00 -21.12
C SER A 27 17.15 -11.93 -19.63
N LEU A 28 18.14 -12.72 -19.21
CA LEU A 28 18.68 -12.64 -17.82
C LEU A 28 19.28 -11.25 -17.56
N VAL A 29 19.94 -10.65 -18.54
CA VAL A 29 20.51 -9.29 -18.40
C VAL A 29 19.39 -8.31 -18.09
N ARG A 30 18.28 -8.35 -18.84
CA ARG A 30 17.11 -7.49 -18.56
C ARG A 30 16.47 -7.80 -17.20
N ALA A 31 16.38 -9.06 -16.81
CA ALA A 31 15.90 -9.43 -15.49
C ALA A 31 16.74 -8.78 -14.38
N MET A 32 18.08 -8.79 -14.51
CA MET A 32 18.98 -8.15 -13.55
C MET A 32 18.82 -6.61 -13.55
N GLU A 33 18.67 -6.00 -14.72
CA GLU A 33 18.36 -4.56 -14.83
C GLU A 33 17.04 -4.20 -14.14
N ILE A 34 16.01 -5.05 -14.24
CA ILE A 34 14.73 -4.88 -13.54
C ILE A 34 14.94 -4.95 -12.02
N VAL A 35 15.72 -5.91 -11.51
CA VAL A 35 16.08 -6.02 -10.08
C VAL A 35 16.74 -4.71 -9.59
N GLU A 36 17.70 -4.20 -10.33
CA GLU A 36 18.42 -2.96 -10.00
C GLU A 36 17.50 -1.73 -10.03
N ALA A 37 16.65 -1.63 -11.05
CA ALA A 37 15.70 -0.54 -11.19
C ALA A 37 14.64 -0.57 -10.07
N ALA A 38 14.16 -1.76 -9.69
CA ALA A 38 13.22 -1.94 -8.58
C ALA A 38 13.85 -1.49 -7.24
N ALA A 39 15.07 -1.93 -6.95
CA ALA A 39 15.81 -1.52 -5.75
C ALA A 39 16.03 0.02 -5.74
N LYS A 40 16.44 0.60 -6.88
CA LYS A 40 16.63 2.05 -7.03
C LYS A 40 15.34 2.84 -6.86
N ALA A 41 14.20 2.29 -7.26
CA ALA A 41 12.89 2.88 -7.02
C ALA A 41 12.47 2.85 -5.54
N GLY A 42 13.19 2.11 -4.69
CA GLY A 42 12.96 2.04 -3.26
C GLY A 42 11.93 0.99 -2.84
N VAL A 43 11.61 0.01 -3.69
CA VAL A 43 10.71 -1.08 -3.31
C VAL A 43 11.29 -1.93 -2.19
N HIS A 44 10.45 -2.62 -1.46
CA HIS A 44 10.83 -3.48 -0.35
C HIS A 44 11.04 -4.93 -0.77
N GLY A 45 10.29 -5.36 -1.80
CA GLY A 45 10.38 -6.69 -2.36
C GLY A 45 10.31 -6.73 -3.88
N LEU A 46 10.90 -7.76 -4.46
CA LEU A 46 10.74 -8.14 -5.85
C LEU A 46 10.13 -9.52 -5.91
N LYS A 47 9.07 -9.67 -6.71
CA LYS A 47 8.43 -10.97 -6.96
C LYS A 47 8.71 -11.43 -8.38
N ILE A 48 8.95 -12.72 -8.53
CA ILE A 48 9.04 -13.43 -9.81
C ILE A 48 8.05 -14.60 -9.82
N GLN A 49 8.01 -15.35 -10.89
CA GLN A 49 7.10 -16.48 -11.07
C GLN A 49 7.89 -17.76 -11.34
N THR A 50 7.50 -18.85 -10.69
CA THR A 50 8.18 -20.14 -10.78
C THR A 50 7.24 -21.19 -11.36
N TYR A 51 7.35 -21.44 -12.65
CA TYR A 51 6.63 -22.47 -13.39
C TYR A 51 7.40 -22.85 -14.65
N THR A 52 6.95 -23.87 -15.33
CA THR A 52 7.30 -24.17 -16.73
C THR A 52 6.00 -24.25 -17.54
N PRO A 53 6.04 -24.10 -18.88
CA PRO A 53 4.82 -24.29 -19.69
C PRO A 53 4.12 -25.60 -19.41
N ASP A 54 4.89 -26.68 -19.20
CA ASP A 54 4.37 -28.04 -18.93
C ASP A 54 3.70 -28.18 -17.54
N THR A 55 4.05 -27.35 -16.55
CA THR A 55 3.39 -27.34 -15.25
C THR A 55 2.13 -26.48 -15.23
N MET A 56 1.96 -25.62 -16.23
CA MET A 56 0.79 -24.72 -16.36
C MET A 56 -0.29 -25.28 -17.27
N THR A 57 0.09 -25.98 -18.34
CA THR A 57 -0.83 -26.44 -19.36
C THR A 57 -0.19 -27.51 -20.24
N ILE A 58 -0.84 -27.90 -21.32
CA ILE A 58 -0.31 -28.84 -22.32
C ILE A 58 -0.06 -28.15 -23.65
N ASP A 59 0.88 -28.66 -24.46
CA ASP A 59 1.18 -28.13 -25.79
C ASP A 59 0.05 -28.47 -26.77
N LEU A 60 -1.01 -27.65 -26.75
CA LEU A 60 -2.17 -27.77 -27.61
C LEU A 60 -2.61 -26.39 -28.07
N ASP A 61 -2.72 -26.17 -29.35
CA ASP A 61 -3.16 -24.89 -29.95
C ASP A 61 -4.57 -25.05 -30.57
N ASP A 62 -5.51 -25.52 -29.78
CA ASP A 62 -6.91 -25.70 -30.19
C ASP A 62 -7.86 -25.53 -29.00
N ARG A 63 -9.16 -25.35 -29.27
CA ARG A 63 -10.26 -25.29 -28.31
C ARG A 63 -9.99 -24.29 -27.16
N GLU A 64 -10.12 -24.75 -25.91
CA GLU A 64 -9.92 -23.99 -24.68
C GLU A 64 -8.46 -23.62 -24.38
N PHE A 65 -7.50 -24.23 -25.06
CA PHE A 65 -6.07 -23.92 -24.92
C PHE A 65 -5.60 -22.74 -25.75
N ARG A 66 -6.48 -22.14 -26.57
CA ARG A 66 -6.22 -20.94 -27.34
C ARG A 66 -7.01 -19.76 -26.80
N ILE A 67 -6.32 -18.64 -26.55
CA ILE A 67 -6.95 -17.41 -26.06
C ILE A 67 -7.76 -16.78 -27.19
N ARG A 68 -9.08 -16.64 -26.99
CA ARG A 68 -10.04 -16.12 -27.98
C ARG A 68 -10.76 -14.85 -27.50
N ASP A 69 -10.34 -14.26 -26.39
CA ASP A 69 -10.89 -13.00 -25.90
C ASP A 69 -10.27 -11.83 -26.66
N SER A 70 -11.07 -11.14 -27.47
CA SER A 70 -10.64 -9.97 -28.25
C SER A 70 -10.18 -8.78 -27.40
N ASN A 71 -10.49 -8.77 -26.12
CA ASN A 71 -10.03 -7.74 -25.18
C ASN A 71 -8.72 -8.14 -24.48
N SER A 72 -8.28 -9.39 -24.67
CA SER A 72 -7.03 -9.87 -24.08
C SER A 72 -5.82 -9.36 -24.85
N PRO A 73 -4.77 -8.85 -24.19
CA PRO A 73 -3.52 -8.50 -24.86
C PRO A 73 -2.82 -9.71 -25.51
N TRP A 74 -3.26 -10.93 -25.20
CA TRP A 74 -2.69 -12.19 -25.70
C TRP A 74 -3.60 -12.93 -26.68
N GLU A 75 -4.61 -12.25 -27.25
CA GLU A 75 -5.54 -12.85 -28.21
C GLU A 75 -4.82 -13.60 -29.33
N GLY A 76 -5.34 -14.76 -29.69
CA GLY A 76 -4.83 -15.57 -30.80
C GLY A 76 -3.59 -16.42 -30.49
N THR A 77 -3.05 -16.34 -29.25
CA THR A 77 -1.92 -17.16 -28.81
C THR A 77 -2.42 -18.40 -28.06
N SER A 78 -1.70 -19.55 -28.14
CA SER A 78 -1.99 -20.68 -27.25
C SER A 78 -1.44 -20.42 -25.86
N LEU A 79 -2.08 -20.99 -24.82
CA LEU A 79 -1.62 -20.88 -23.44
C LEU A 79 -0.19 -21.40 -23.28
N TYR A 80 0.13 -22.53 -23.91
CA TYR A 80 1.47 -23.11 -23.83
C TYR A 80 2.55 -22.18 -24.40
N ARG A 81 2.27 -21.56 -25.54
CA ARG A 81 3.19 -20.59 -26.13
C ARG A 81 3.33 -19.35 -25.27
N LEU A 82 2.22 -18.80 -24.76
CA LEU A 82 2.23 -17.64 -23.86
C LEU A 82 3.09 -17.92 -22.62
N TYR A 83 2.85 -19.04 -21.95
CA TYR A 83 3.67 -19.42 -20.77
C TYR A 83 5.12 -19.69 -21.16
N GLY A 84 5.37 -20.24 -22.36
CA GLY A 84 6.71 -20.40 -22.93
C GLY A 84 7.45 -19.08 -23.14
N GLU A 85 6.75 -18.00 -23.43
CA GLU A 85 7.33 -16.65 -23.57
C GLU A 85 7.47 -15.93 -22.21
N ALA A 86 6.58 -16.19 -21.25
CA ALA A 86 6.49 -15.44 -20.01
C ALA A 86 7.29 -16.04 -18.84
N TYR A 87 7.53 -17.38 -18.81
CA TYR A 87 8.16 -18.02 -17.65
C TYR A 87 9.58 -17.53 -17.38
N THR A 88 9.94 -17.45 -16.11
CA THR A 88 11.32 -17.21 -15.67
C THR A 88 12.08 -18.52 -15.63
N PRO A 89 13.14 -18.73 -16.44
CA PRO A 89 13.96 -19.94 -16.37
C PRO A 89 14.44 -20.19 -14.95
N TRP A 90 14.38 -21.44 -14.50
CA TRP A 90 14.65 -21.75 -13.09
C TRP A 90 16.10 -21.45 -12.70
N GLU A 91 17.04 -21.60 -13.61
CA GLU A 91 18.46 -21.26 -13.43
C GLU A 91 18.69 -19.75 -13.18
N TRP A 92 17.72 -18.88 -13.44
CA TRP A 92 17.82 -17.44 -13.18
C TRP A 92 17.43 -17.05 -11.76
N HIS A 93 16.70 -17.92 -11.05
CA HIS A 93 16.19 -17.58 -9.71
C HIS A 93 17.33 -17.30 -8.72
N GLN A 94 18.35 -18.17 -8.65
CA GLN A 94 19.46 -17.95 -7.72
C GLN A 94 20.20 -16.62 -7.99
N PRO A 95 20.63 -16.30 -9.24
CA PRO A 95 21.22 -14.98 -9.54
C PRO A 95 20.32 -13.80 -9.17
N ILE A 96 18.99 -13.89 -9.45
CA ILE A 96 18.03 -12.84 -9.13
C ILE A 96 17.92 -12.65 -7.60
N PHE A 97 17.81 -13.74 -6.84
CA PHE A 97 17.71 -13.71 -5.39
C PHE A 97 18.97 -13.16 -4.75
N ASP A 98 20.14 -13.56 -5.24
CA ASP A 98 21.42 -13.07 -4.73
C ASP A 98 21.57 -11.57 -5.00
N ARG A 99 21.24 -11.12 -6.22
CA ARG A 99 21.32 -9.70 -6.56
C ARG A 99 20.34 -8.84 -5.75
N ALA A 100 19.12 -9.30 -5.56
CA ALA A 100 18.14 -8.63 -4.72
C ALA A 100 18.65 -8.49 -3.28
N ARG A 101 19.25 -9.55 -2.72
CA ARG A 101 19.84 -9.55 -1.37
C ARG A 101 21.01 -8.56 -1.27
N GLU A 102 21.90 -8.51 -2.26
CA GLU A 102 22.99 -7.52 -2.33
C GLU A 102 22.47 -6.08 -2.31
N LEU A 103 21.32 -5.85 -2.95
CA LEU A 103 20.68 -4.53 -3.03
C LEU A 103 19.75 -4.22 -1.84
N GLY A 104 19.61 -5.15 -0.89
CA GLY A 104 18.82 -4.97 0.33
C GLY A 104 17.30 -5.04 0.13
N ILE A 105 16.83 -5.67 -0.94
CA ILE A 105 15.41 -5.96 -1.17
C ILE A 105 15.14 -7.46 -1.07
N VAL A 106 13.91 -7.81 -0.67
CA VAL A 106 13.47 -9.21 -0.49
C VAL A 106 13.04 -9.79 -1.83
N ALA A 107 13.70 -10.85 -2.32
CA ALA A 107 13.23 -11.60 -3.47
C ALA A 107 12.40 -12.81 -3.03
N PHE A 108 11.27 -13.04 -3.67
CA PHE A 108 10.41 -14.19 -3.49
C PHE A 108 9.65 -14.53 -4.76
N SER A 109 8.88 -15.61 -4.76
CA SER A 109 8.23 -16.07 -5.97
C SER A 109 6.82 -16.59 -5.74
N THR A 110 6.07 -16.65 -6.83
CA THR A 110 4.80 -17.39 -6.95
C THR A 110 5.11 -18.79 -7.51
N PRO A 111 4.99 -19.88 -6.72
CA PRO A 111 4.97 -21.24 -7.27
C PRO A 111 3.60 -21.52 -7.89
N PHE A 112 3.59 -22.28 -8.97
CA PHE A 112 2.35 -22.70 -9.63
C PHE A 112 2.10 -24.20 -9.53
N ASP A 113 3.04 -24.94 -8.93
CA ASP A 113 2.91 -26.35 -8.63
C ASP A 113 3.82 -26.77 -7.47
N ASN A 114 3.70 -28.04 -7.03
CA ASN A 114 4.49 -28.53 -5.90
C ASN A 114 5.99 -28.58 -6.20
N THR A 115 6.39 -28.85 -7.44
CA THR A 115 7.83 -28.89 -7.81
C THR A 115 8.47 -27.53 -7.72
N ALA A 116 7.70 -26.46 -8.03
CA ALA A 116 8.13 -25.08 -7.85
C ALA A 116 8.31 -24.72 -6.38
N VAL A 117 7.44 -25.23 -5.46
CA VAL A 117 7.64 -25.05 -4.02
C VAL A 117 8.92 -25.74 -3.57
N ASP A 118 9.16 -26.99 -3.99
CA ASP A 118 10.38 -27.74 -3.63
C ASP A 118 11.63 -27.03 -4.12
N PHE A 119 11.61 -26.51 -5.34
CA PHE A 119 12.70 -25.73 -5.90
C PHE A 119 12.96 -24.45 -5.10
N LEU A 120 11.91 -23.68 -4.77
CA LEU A 120 12.03 -22.43 -4.00
C LEU A 120 12.52 -22.69 -2.56
N GLU A 121 12.16 -23.86 -1.96
CA GLU A 121 12.75 -24.28 -0.68
C GLU A 121 14.26 -24.48 -0.78
N SER A 122 14.74 -25.05 -1.89
CA SER A 122 16.19 -25.23 -2.11
C SER A 122 16.96 -23.89 -2.22
N LEU A 123 16.26 -22.81 -2.58
CA LEU A 123 16.78 -21.44 -2.67
C LEU A 123 16.58 -20.64 -1.37
N ASN A 124 15.97 -21.23 -0.34
CA ASN A 124 15.60 -20.55 0.91
C ASN A 124 14.71 -19.32 0.68
N ALA A 125 13.72 -19.44 -0.21
CA ALA A 125 12.74 -18.36 -0.41
C ALA A 125 12.13 -17.92 0.93
N PRO A 126 12.04 -16.59 1.22
CA PRO A 126 11.63 -16.11 2.54
C PRO A 126 10.11 -16.17 2.76
N CYS A 127 9.32 -16.21 1.72
CA CYS A 127 7.85 -16.32 1.73
C CYS A 127 7.35 -16.85 0.39
N TYR A 128 6.06 -17.18 0.34
CA TYR A 128 5.39 -17.68 -0.86
C TYR A 128 4.22 -16.80 -1.25
N LYS A 129 3.97 -16.69 -2.56
CA LYS A 129 2.80 -16.04 -3.11
C LYS A 129 1.93 -17.06 -3.85
N ILE A 130 0.63 -17.05 -3.58
CA ILE A 130 -0.37 -17.77 -4.38
C ILE A 130 -1.09 -16.70 -5.22
N ALA A 131 -1.07 -16.84 -6.54
CA ALA A 131 -1.74 -15.92 -7.44
C ALA A 131 -3.25 -16.12 -7.43
N SER A 132 -4.00 -15.18 -8.03
CA SER A 132 -5.46 -15.20 -8.01
C SER A 132 -6.06 -16.43 -8.70
N PHE A 133 -5.42 -16.90 -9.76
CA PHE A 133 -5.92 -18.07 -10.51
C PHE A 133 -5.70 -19.38 -9.76
N GLU A 134 -4.79 -19.42 -8.78
CA GLU A 134 -4.45 -20.57 -7.97
C GLU A 134 -5.06 -20.50 -6.54
N ASN A 135 -5.88 -19.49 -6.24
CA ASN A 135 -6.43 -19.32 -4.89
C ASN A 135 -7.45 -20.40 -4.50
N THR A 136 -7.88 -21.24 -5.41
CA THR A 136 -8.70 -22.43 -5.18
C THR A 136 -7.92 -23.74 -5.28
N ASP A 137 -6.62 -23.69 -5.58
CA ASP A 137 -5.75 -24.87 -5.56
C ASP A 137 -5.33 -25.20 -4.11
N VAL A 138 -6.24 -25.79 -3.38
CA VAL A 138 -6.06 -26.17 -1.96
C VAL A 138 -4.82 -27.06 -1.76
N PRO A 139 -4.51 -28.04 -2.62
CA PRO A 139 -3.27 -28.81 -2.51
C PRO A 139 -1.99 -27.96 -2.59
N LEU A 140 -1.91 -27.02 -3.53
CA LEU A 140 -0.77 -26.10 -3.67
C LEU A 140 -0.65 -25.19 -2.47
N ILE A 141 -1.76 -24.59 -2.01
CA ILE A 141 -1.82 -23.76 -0.82
C ILE A 141 -1.30 -24.50 0.40
N SER A 142 -1.78 -25.74 0.62
CA SER A 142 -1.35 -26.58 1.74
C SER A 142 0.14 -26.92 1.65
N ARG A 143 0.65 -27.21 0.45
CA ARG A 143 2.08 -27.51 0.24
C ARG A 143 2.96 -26.29 0.55
N ALA A 144 2.58 -25.09 0.08
CA ALA A 144 3.31 -23.86 0.39
C ALA A 144 3.24 -23.52 1.89
N ALA A 145 2.06 -23.63 2.50
CA ALA A 145 1.83 -23.39 3.93
C ALA A 145 2.63 -24.33 4.84
N ALA A 146 2.79 -25.61 4.46
CA ALA A 146 3.54 -26.61 5.20
C ALA A 146 5.03 -26.31 5.34
N THR A 147 5.57 -25.36 4.57
CA THR A 147 6.95 -24.85 4.74
C THR A 147 7.13 -24.06 6.03
N GLY A 148 6.04 -23.60 6.65
CA GLY A 148 6.05 -22.75 7.86
C GLY A 148 6.47 -21.30 7.61
N LYS A 149 6.67 -20.90 6.35
CA LYS A 149 7.02 -19.54 5.95
C LYS A 149 5.76 -18.68 5.73
N PRO A 150 5.87 -17.34 5.76
CA PRO A 150 4.77 -16.44 5.44
C PRO A 150 4.14 -16.76 4.08
N LEU A 151 2.81 -16.74 4.02
CA LEU A 151 2.05 -17.01 2.81
C LEU A 151 1.21 -15.79 2.43
N ILE A 152 1.31 -15.38 1.18
CA ILE A 152 0.56 -14.27 0.60
C ILE A 152 -0.39 -14.84 -0.44
N ILE A 153 -1.70 -14.63 -0.32
CA ILE A 153 -2.71 -15.15 -1.26
C ILE A 153 -3.47 -13.97 -1.89
N SER A 154 -3.50 -13.89 -3.22
CA SER A 154 -4.37 -12.97 -3.94
C SER A 154 -5.78 -13.50 -4.06
N THR A 155 -6.78 -12.63 -3.85
CA THR A 155 -8.20 -12.99 -3.71
C THR A 155 -9.04 -12.75 -4.97
N GLY A 156 -8.41 -12.49 -6.11
CA GLY A 156 -9.13 -12.19 -7.36
C GLY A 156 -10.08 -13.33 -7.75
N MET A 157 -11.27 -12.94 -8.21
CA MET A 157 -12.36 -13.83 -8.65
C MET A 157 -12.98 -14.72 -7.56
N ALA A 158 -12.30 -14.94 -6.43
CA ALA A 158 -12.77 -15.86 -5.39
C ALA A 158 -14.01 -15.34 -4.67
N THR A 159 -14.92 -16.24 -4.39
CA THR A 159 -16.04 -16.05 -3.45
C THR A 159 -15.53 -16.12 -2.00
N VAL A 160 -16.32 -15.63 -1.05
CA VAL A 160 -15.99 -15.77 0.38
C VAL A 160 -15.83 -17.23 0.80
N ALA A 161 -16.63 -18.14 0.25
CA ALA A 161 -16.56 -19.56 0.55
C ALA A 161 -15.23 -20.18 0.08
N GLU A 162 -14.80 -19.88 -1.13
CA GLU A 162 -13.51 -20.33 -1.67
C GLU A 162 -12.33 -19.76 -0.88
N LEU A 163 -12.42 -18.48 -0.46
CA LEU A 163 -11.39 -17.89 0.40
C LEU A 163 -11.34 -18.55 1.79
N ASP A 164 -12.49 -18.89 2.37
CA ASP A 164 -12.56 -19.61 3.64
C ASP A 164 -11.90 -21.00 3.53
N GLU A 165 -12.14 -21.73 2.45
CA GLU A 165 -11.48 -23.01 2.17
C GLU A 165 -9.96 -22.83 2.06
N SER A 166 -9.50 -21.83 1.32
CA SER A 166 -8.08 -21.54 1.12
C SER A 166 -7.38 -21.13 2.42
N VAL A 167 -8.00 -20.27 3.22
CA VAL A 167 -7.47 -19.80 4.51
C VAL A 167 -7.41 -20.97 5.51
N ARG A 168 -8.45 -21.80 5.57
CA ARG A 168 -8.43 -23.00 6.43
C ARG A 168 -7.34 -23.96 6.00
N ALA A 169 -7.24 -24.26 4.71
CA ALA A 169 -6.20 -25.15 4.19
C ALA A 169 -4.78 -24.64 4.54
N ALA A 170 -4.53 -23.35 4.41
CA ALA A 170 -3.26 -22.74 4.81
C ALA A 170 -3.00 -22.91 6.31
N ARG A 171 -3.99 -22.61 7.16
CA ARG A 171 -3.87 -22.71 8.63
C ARG A 171 -3.72 -24.15 9.12
N ASP A 172 -4.50 -25.07 8.56
CA ASP A 172 -4.44 -26.51 8.91
C ASP A 172 -3.08 -27.11 8.52
N ALA A 173 -2.45 -26.60 7.45
CA ALA A 173 -1.10 -26.97 7.04
C ALA A 173 0.02 -26.27 7.85
N GLY A 174 -0.33 -25.38 8.81
CA GLY A 174 0.63 -24.77 9.73
C GLY A 174 1.01 -23.32 9.43
N CYS A 175 0.41 -22.66 8.44
CA CYS A 175 0.65 -21.25 8.17
C CYS A 175 0.20 -20.37 9.35
N ARG A 176 1.13 -19.60 9.93
CA ARG A 176 0.86 -18.63 11.01
C ARG A 176 0.79 -17.21 10.50
N ASP A 177 1.58 -16.90 9.50
CA ASP A 177 1.74 -15.57 8.91
C ASP A 177 1.07 -15.53 7.54
N LEU A 178 -0.21 -15.16 7.52
CA LEU A 178 -1.03 -15.09 6.32
C LEU A 178 -1.33 -13.64 5.94
N ILE A 179 -1.21 -13.33 4.65
CA ILE A 179 -1.62 -12.06 4.05
C ILE A 179 -2.59 -12.33 2.91
N LEU A 180 -3.73 -11.65 2.91
CA LEU A 180 -4.68 -11.69 1.80
C LEU A 180 -4.58 -10.39 1.00
N LEU A 181 -4.27 -10.49 -0.30
CA LEU A 181 -4.26 -9.34 -1.19
C LEU A 181 -5.58 -9.24 -1.95
N LYS A 182 -6.37 -8.19 -1.69
CA LYS A 182 -7.47 -7.85 -2.59
C LYS A 182 -6.90 -7.66 -3.99
N CYS A 183 -7.58 -8.21 -4.98
CA CYS A 183 -7.13 -8.17 -6.36
C CYS A 183 -8.33 -8.06 -7.32
N ALA A 184 -8.20 -7.28 -8.37
CA ALA A 184 -9.03 -7.33 -9.56
C ALA A 184 -8.20 -7.96 -10.69
N SER A 185 -8.60 -9.15 -11.16
CA SER A 185 -7.81 -9.94 -12.12
C SER A 185 -8.18 -9.59 -13.56
N THR A 186 -8.15 -8.29 -13.88
CA THR A 186 -8.23 -7.71 -15.23
C THR A 186 -7.00 -6.86 -15.49
N TYR A 187 -6.52 -6.79 -16.74
CA TYR A 187 -5.20 -6.25 -17.06
C TYR A 187 -5.26 -5.28 -18.25
N PRO A 188 -5.26 -3.93 -18.05
CA PRO A 188 -5.33 -3.23 -16.76
C PRO A 188 -6.71 -3.33 -16.11
N ALA A 189 -6.77 -3.19 -14.78
CA ALA A 189 -8.03 -3.13 -14.05
C ALA A 189 -8.61 -1.72 -14.06
N PRO A 190 -9.92 -1.54 -14.32
CA PRO A 190 -10.57 -0.26 -14.05
C PRO A 190 -10.64 -0.01 -12.53
N PRO A 191 -10.41 1.24 -12.07
CA PRO A 191 -10.39 1.56 -10.64
C PRO A 191 -11.67 1.17 -9.89
N GLU A 192 -12.83 1.30 -10.52
CA GLU A 192 -14.14 0.95 -9.97
C GLU A 192 -14.31 -0.53 -9.60
N ASP A 193 -13.57 -1.42 -10.26
CA ASP A 193 -13.60 -2.86 -9.99
C ASP A 193 -12.73 -3.28 -8.79
N THR A 194 -11.91 -2.37 -8.28
CA THR A 194 -10.98 -2.70 -7.18
C THR A 194 -11.73 -2.94 -5.87
N ASN A 195 -12.86 -2.26 -5.63
CA ASN A 195 -13.69 -2.45 -4.44
C ASN A 195 -12.89 -2.43 -3.12
N LEU A 196 -12.11 -1.37 -2.89
CA LEU A 196 -11.16 -1.26 -1.77
C LEU A 196 -11.78 -1.44 -0.38
N LEU A 197 -13.08 -1.16 -0.20
CA LEU A 197 -13.76 -1.40 1.07
C LEU A 197 -13.77 -2.88 1.48
N THR A 198 -13.41 -3.79 0.57
CA THR A 198 -13.20 -5.21 0.88
C THR A 198 -11.97 -5.44 1.77
N LEU A 199 -10.97 -4.54 1.77
CA LEU A 199 -9.74 -4.69 2.56
C LEU A 199 -10.01 -4.80 4.07
N PRO A 200 -10.66 -3.82 4.73
CA PRO A 200 -10.95 -3.94 6.15
C PRO A 200 -11.88 -5.12 6.46
N HIS A 201 -12.80 -5.47 5.56
CA HIS A 201 -13.68 -6.63 5.73
C HIS A 201 -12.90 -7.96 5.68
N LEU A 202 -11.94 -8.12 4.75
CA LEU A 202 -11.06 -9.30 4.70
C LEU A 202 -10.27 -9.47 6.01
N ARG A 203 -9.72 -8.34 6.53
CA ARG A 203 -8.98 -8.37 7.80
C ARG A 203 -9.85 -8.85 8.94
N GLU A 204 -11.05 -8.29 9.07
CA GLU A 204 -12.00 -8.67 10.13
C GLU A 204 -12.48 -10.10 10.00
N LEU A 205 -12.83 -10.52 8.77
CA LEU A 205 -13.40 -11.85 8.51
C LEU A 205 -12.42 -12.98 8.72
N PHE A 206 -11.17 -12.79 8.28
CA PHE A 206 -10.16 -13.84 8.29
C PHE A 206 -9.08 -13.67 9.37
N ASP A 207 -9.13 -12.62 10.17
CA ASP A 207 -8.13 -12.32 11.21
C ASP A 207 -6.69 -12.50 10.70
N CYS A 208 -6.35 -11.76 9.63
CA CYS A 208 -5.05 -11.82 8.98
C CYS A 208 -4.64 -10.44 8.43
N GLU A 209 -3.38 -10.30 8.04
CA GLU A 209 -2.95 -9.10 7.33
C GLU A 209 -3.56 -9.02 5.94
N VAL A 210 -3.75 -7.78 5.48
CA VAL A 210 -4.34 -7.52 4.16
C VAL A 210 -3.50 -6.55 3.34
N GLY A 211 -3.62 -6.68 2.04
CA GLY A 211 -2.95 -5.80 1.09
C GLY A 211 -3.69 -5.74 -0.25
N LEU A 212 -3.06 -5.12 -1.22
CA LEU A 212 -3.59 -4.97 -2.57
C LEU A 212 -2.60 -5.51 -3.60
N SER A 213 -3.06 -6.39 -4.49
CA SER A 213 -2.43 -6.68 -5.77
C SER A 213 -3.12 -5.81 -6.82
N ASP A 214 -2.43 -4.73 -7.23
CA ASP A 214 -3.02 -3.61 -7.95
C ASP A 214 -2.65 -3.62 -9.43
N HIS A 215 -3.63 -3.86 -10.29
CA HIS A 215 -3.50 -3.83 -11.76
C HIS A 215 -4.06 -2.54 -12.39
N THR A 216 -4.45 -1.54 -11.57
CA THR A 216 -4.89 -0.24 -12.08
C THR A 216 -3.70 0.60 -12.53
N MET A 217 -3.94 1.57 -13.39
CA MET A 217 -2.90 2.52 -13.78
C MET A 217 -2.68 3.60 -12.71
N GLY A 218 -1.43 4.05 -12.57
CA GLY A 218 -1.05 5.09 -11.61
C GLY A 218 -0.98 4.62 -10.16
N VAL A 219 -0.91 5.57 -9.21
CA VAL A 219 -0.64 5.30 -7.77
C VAL A 219 -1.87 5.51 -6.87
N GLY A 220 -2.93 6.13 -7.37
CA GLY A 220 -4.05 6.61 -6.55
C GLY A 220 -4.79 5.50 -5.80
N VAL A 221 -5.04 4.36 -6.46
CA VAL A 221 -5.74 3.21 -5.86
C VAL A 221 -4.89 2.57 -4.76
N SER A 222 -3.60 2.40 -4.99
CA SER A 222 -2.67 1.88 -3.98
C SER A 222 -2.56 2.80 -2.74
N VAL A 223 -2.51 4.13 -2.94
CA VAL A 223 -2.54 5.13 -1.85
C VAL A 223 -3.82 5.02 -1.02
N ALA A 224 -4.97 4.91 -1.70
CA ALA A 224 -6.26 4.71 -1.03
C ALA A 224 -6.32 3.37 -0.27
N ALA A 225 -5.73 2.30 -0.82
CA ALA A 225 -5.66 1.00 -0.15
C ALA A 225 -4.86 1.08 1.17
N VAL A 226 -3.73 1.81 1.18
CA VAL A 226 -2.94 2.04 2.40
C VAL A 226 -3.78 2.78 3.44
N ALA A 227 -4.56 3.79 3.04
CA ALA A 227 -5.47 4.50 3.95
C ALA A 227 -6.56 3.59 4.54
N LEU A 228 -6.93 2.51 3.85
CA LEU A 228 -7.86 1.48 4.32
C LEU A 228 -7.15 0.33 5.04
N GLY A 229 -5.86 0.47 5.31
CA GLY A 229 -5.08 -0.45 6.13
C GLY A 229 -4.32 -1.52 5.35
N ALA A 230 -4.14 -1.41 4.03
CA ALA A 230 -3.28 -2.33 3.30
C ALA A 230 -1.84 -2.26 3.83
N SER A 231 -1.30 -3.39 4.27
CA SER A 231 0.09 -3.54 4.73
C SER A 231 1.06 -3.96 3.63
N VAL A 232 0.53 -4.45 2.50
CA VAL A 232 1.29 -4.86 1.32
C VAL A 232 0.65 -4.27 0.07
N ILE A 233 1.47 -3.73 -0.83
CA ILE A 233 1.06 -3.30 -2.17
C ILE A 233 1.95 -4.01 -3.19
N GLU A 234 1.34 -4.73 -4.11
CA GLU A 234 2.01 -5.41 -5.21
C GLU A 234 1.58 -4.77 -6.54
N LYS A 235 2.54 -4.40 -7.39
CA LYS A 235 2.28 -3.91 -8.76
C LYS A 235 3.29 -4.46 -9.74
N HIS A 236 2.83 -4.75 -10.96
CA HIS A 236 3.70 -5.13 -12.08
C HIS A 236 4.69 -4.02 -12.40
N PHE A 237 5.91 -4.41 -12.76
CA PHE A 237 7.02 -3.51 -12.97
C PHE A 237 7.82 -3.89 -14.23
N THR A 238 8.18 -2.89 -15.02
CA THR A 238 9.05 -3.02 -16.21
C THR A 238 10.03 -1.87 -16.28
N LEU A 239 11.06 -1.97 -17.11
CA LEU A 239 11.99 -0.86 -17.36
C LEU A 239 11.34 0.22 -18.21
N SER A 240 10.66 -0.19 -19.28
CA SER A 240 9.93 0.70 -20.18
C SER A 240 8.80 -0.09 -20.87
N ARG A 241 7.59 0.46 -20.86
CA ARG A 241 6.45 -0.10 -21.60
C ARG A 241 6.70 -0.15 -23.11
N ALA A 242 7.50 0.80 -23.62
CA ALA A 242 7.84 0.87 -25.04
C ALA A 242 8.71 -0.31 -25.52
N ASP A 243 9.41 -0.98 -24.61
CA ASP A 243 10.23 -2.16 -24.96
C ASP A 243 9.37 -3.40 -25.28
N GLY A 244 8.07 -3.33 -24.99
CA GLY A 244 7.16 -4.47 -25.09
C GLY A 244 7.40 -5.50 -23.99
N GLY A 245 6.71 -6.62 -24.09
CA GLY A 245 6.73 -7.71 -23.10
C GLY A 245 5.32 -8.15 -22.75
N VAL A 246 5.21 -9.32 -22.17
CA VAL A 246 3.93 -10.00 -21.93
C VAL A 246 2.99 -9.16 -21.06
N ASP A 247 3.54 -8.47 -20.05
CA ASP A 247 2.77 -7.69 -19.07
C ASP A 247 3.14 -6.20 -19.07
N SER A 248 3.91 -5.74 -20.06
CA SER A 248 4.48 -4.39 -20.08
C SER A 248 3.42 -3.29 -20.10
N THR A 249 2.32 -3.49 -20.80
CA THR A 249 1.30 -2.45 -21.06
C THR A 249 0.65 -1.89 -19.81
N PHE A 250 0.49 -2.70 -18.76
CA PHE A 250 -0.09 -2.31 -17.46
C PHE A 250 0.93 -2.24 -16.33
N SER A 251 2.21 -2.50 -16.63
CA SER A 251 3.30 -2.43 -15.65
C SER A 251 3.73 -0.99 -15.39
N MET A 252 4.17 -0.71 -14.16
CA MET A 252 4.78 0.57 -13.80
C MET A 252 6.21 0.66 -14.32
N GLU A 253 6.60 1.86 -14.71
CA GLU A 253 7.98 2.21 -15.02
C GLU A 253 8.73 2.71 -13.76
N PRO A 254 10.07 2.80 -13.77
CA PRO A 254 10.86 3.12 -12.57
C PRO A 254 10.47 4.41 -11.86
N ALA A 255 10.14 5.47 -12.60
CA ALA A 255 9.72 6.75 -12.01
C ALA A 255 8.34 6.65 -11.32
N GLU A 256 7.42 5.90 -11.92
CA GLU A 256 6.08 5.65 -11.36
C GLU A 256 6.16 4.79 -10.11
N MET A 257 7.01 3.75 -10.11
CA MET A 257 7.24 2.89 -8.95
C MET A 257 7.87 3.68 -7.79
N ALA A 258 8.84 4.55 -8.06
CA ALA A 258 9.41 5.42 -7.05
C ALA A 258 8.36 6.38 -6.47
N GLN A 259 7.48 6.92 -7.31
CA GLN A 259 6.35 7.72 -6.85
C GLN A 259 5.41 6.90 -5.96
N LEU A 260 5.09 5.66 -6.34
CA LEU A 260 4.25 4.76 -5.54
C LEU A 260 4.83 4.57 -4.13
N VAL A 261 6.12 4.26 -4.02
CA VAL A 261 6.81 4.09 -2.74
C VAL A 261 6.66 5.33 -1.87
N VAL A 262 6.95 6.51 -2.42
CA VAL A 262 6.88 7.77 -1.69
C VAL A 262 5.46 8.11 -1.26
N GLU A 263 4.47 7.97 -2.15
CA GLU A 263 3.10 8.40 -1.85
C GLU A 263 2.37 7.42 -0.92
N THR A 264 2.67 6.13 -0.99
CA THR A 264 2.13 5.15 -0.05
C THR A 264 2.70 5.33 1.36
N GLU A 265 3.99 5.62 1.48
CA GLU A 265 4.63 5.96 2.77
C GLU A 265 4.04 7.24 3.36
N ARG A 266 3.85 8.29 2.55
CA ARG A 266 3.19 9.54 2.99
C ARG A 266 1.76 9.30 3.45
N ALA A 267 1.01 8.48 2.72
CA ALA A 267 -0.36 8.14 3.10
C ALA A 267 -0.40 7.44 4.47
N TRP A 268 0.48 6.47 4.69
CA TRP A 268 0.60 5.78 5.96
C TRP A 268 0.97 6.74 7.12
N GLN A 269 1.96 7.61 6.92
CA GLN A 269 2.36 8.61 7.92
C GLN A 269 1.23 9.58 8.24
N ALA A 270 0.41 9.93 7.24
CA ALA A 270 -0.69 10.87 7.39
C ALA A 270 -1.89 10.30 8.18
N LEU A 271 -2.01 8.97 8.30
CA LEU A 271 -3.09 8.35 9.08
C LEU A 271 -3.04 8.77 10.56
N GLY A 272 -1.88 8.80 11.16
CA GLY A 272 -1.68 9.23 12.54
C GLY A 272 -2.63 8.54 13.52
N GLN A 273 -3.22 9.35 14.39
CA GLN A 273 -4.23 8.92 15.38
C GLN A 273 -5.32 9.96 15.50
N VAL A 274 -6.49 9.58 16.02
CA VAL A 274 -7.56 10.54 16.35
C VAL A 274 -7.04 11.51 17.40
N ARG A 275 -6.89 12.78 17.02
CA ARG A 275 -6.33 13.84 17.87
C ARG A 275 -7.05 15.15 17.63
N TYR A 276 -7.41 15.81 18.71
CA TYR A 276 -7.93 17.18 18.72
C TYR A 276 -6.97 18.10 19.52
N GLY A 277 -7.01 19.38 19.23
CA GLY A 277 -6.12 20.37 19.82
C GLY A 277 -4.84 20.56 19.00
N PRO A 278 -4.00 21.53 19.40
CA PRO A 278 -2.79 21.85 18.67
C PRO A 278 -1.72 20.76 18.80
N THR A 279 -1.07 20.44 17.71
CA THR A 279 0.20 19.70 17.71
C THR A 279 1.30 20.52 18.35
N GLU A 280 2.43 19.89 18.71
CA GLU A 280 3.58 20.62 19.26
C GLU A 280 4.05 21.74 18.30
N ALA A 281 4.07 21.47 17.01
CA ALA A 281 4.43 22.47 16.00
C ALA A 281 3.45 23.65 15.94
N GLU A 282 2.15 23.38 16.14
CA GLU A 282 1.09 24.39 16.07
C GLU A 282 0.98 25.23 17.36
N LYS A 283 1.57 24.82 18.48
CA LYS A 283 1.53 25.61 19.74
C LYS A 283 2.02 27.05 19.52
N LYS A 284 3.06 27.23 18.72
CA LYS A 284 3.57 28.57 18.36
C LYS A 284 2.56 29.40 17.58
N SER A 285 1.67 28.76 16.84
CA SER A 285 0.64 29.42 16.04
C SER A 285 -0.55 29.90 16.86
N LEU A 286 -0.69 29.44 18.12
CA LEU A 286 -1.77 29.89 19.03
C LEU A 286 -1.74 31.40 19.25
N GLN A 287 -0.57 32.03 19.22
CA GLN A 287 -0.43 33.48 19.33
C GLN A 287 -1.17 34.24 18.21
N PHE A 288 -1.44 33.62 17.08
CA PHE A 288 -2.18 34.24 15.98
C PHE A 288 -3.72 34.10 16.10
N ARG A 289 -4.21 33.46 17.17
CA ARG A 289 -5.63 33.48 17.49
C ARG A 289 -6.06 34.90 17.83
N ARG A 290 -7.35 35.19 17.67
CA ARG A 290 -7.94 36.44 18.17
C ARG A 290 -8.23 36.34 19.65
N SER A 291 -8.06 37.45 20.37
CA SER A 291 -8.48 37.62 21.75
C SER A 291 -8.98 39.06 21.95
N LEU A 292 -9.55 39.34 23.11
CA LEU A 292 -10.08 40.65 23.44
C LEU A 292 -8.93 41.57 23.84
N TYR A 293 -8.90 42.76 23.22
CA TYR A 293 -7.94 43.82 23.50
C TYR A 293 -8.63 45.15 23.71
N VAL A 294 -8.12 45.89 24.69
CA VAL A 294 -8.46 47.30 24.85
C VAL A 294 -7.81 48.09 23.70
N VAL A 295 -8.62 48.87 22.96
CA VAL A 295 -8.16 49.59 21.75
C VAL A 295 -8.19 51.11 21.89
N GLN A 296 -8.49 51.60 23.11
CA GLN A 296 -8.40 53.00 23.52
C GLN A 296 -7.85 53.04 24.94
N ASP A 297 -7.23 54.16 25.37
CA ASP A 297 -6.85 54.32 26.74
C ASP A 297 -8.08 54.47 27.63
N LEU A 298 -8.14 53.76 28.76
CA LEU A 298 -9.24 53.72 29.71
C LEU A 298 -8.72 54.10 31.11
N ARG A 299 -9.54 54.84 31.86
CA ARG A 299 -9.29 55.12 33.28
C ARG A 299 -10.08 54.13 34.16
N ALA A 300 -9.62 53.96 35.40
CA ALA A 300 -10.35 53.18 36.39
C ALA A 300 -11.82 53.70 36.50
N GLY A 301 -12.76 52.80 36.38
CA GLY A 301 -14.20 53.07 36.36
C GLY A 301 -14.82 53.25 34.97
N ASP A 302 -14.02 53.39 33.88
CA ASP A 302 -14.54 53.45 32.52
C ASP A 302 -15.19 52.13 32.14
N VAL A 303 -16.34 52.20 31.43
CA VAL A 303 -17.12 51.07 31.03
C VAL A 303 -16.61 50.49 29.70
N LEU A 304 -16.48 49.19 29.60
CA LEU A 304 -16.10 48.47 28.39
C LEU A 304 -17.27 48.50 27.37
N THR A 305 -16.97 48.98 26.17
CA THR A 305 -17.91 49.09 25.04
C THR A 305 -17.34 48.46 23.79
N ARG A 306 -18.15 48.33 22.72
CA ARG A 306 -17.68 47.87 21.41
C ARG A 306 -16.68 48.79 20.73
N ASP A 307 -16.59 50.06 21.16
CA ASP A 307 -15.68 51.06 20.60
C ASP A 307 -14.28 50.95 21.24
N ASN A 308 -14.21 50.54 22.52
CA ASN A 308 -12.96 50.49 23.25
C ASN A 308 -12.42 49.05 23.46
N VAL A 309 -13.20 47.98 23.15
CA VAL A 309 -12.76 46.59 23.16
C VAL A 309 -13.02 45.94 21.83
N ARG A 310 -12.03 45.27 21.29
CA ARG A 310 -12.13 44.51 20.03
C ARG A 310 -11.51 43.11 20.14
N ALA A 311 -12.09 42.17 19.34
CA ALA A 311 -11.50 40.85 19.15
C ALA A 311 -10.46 40.94 18.00
N ILE A 312 -9.20 41.04 18.36
CA ILE A 312 -8.06 41.19 17.43
C ILE A 312 -6.93 40.19 17.75
N ARG A 313 -5.92 40.11 16.94
CA ARG A 313 -4.64 39.41 17.24
C ARG A 313 -3.75 40.32 18.03
N PRO A 314 -2.87 39.77 18.91
CA PRO A 314 -2.59 38.36 19.17
C PRO A 314 -3.54 37.69 20.18
N GLY A 315 -3.36 36.38 20.41
CA GLY A 315 -4.21 35.53 21.23
C GLY A 315 -3.81 35.48 22.71
N LEU A 316 -3.47 36.65 23.32
CA LEU A 316 -2.96 36.72 24.71
C LEU A 316 -4.01 37.18 25.70
N GLY A 317 -5.15 37.73 25.29
CA GLY A 317 -6.25 38.13 26.11
C GLY A 317 -7.36 37.10 26.21
N LEU A 318 -8.47 37.48 26.82
CA LEU A 318 -9.67 36.63 26.89
C LEU A 318 -10.15 36.21 25.49
N PRO A 319 -10.57 34.95 25.32
CA PRO A 319 -11.18 34.50 24.07
C PRO A 319 -12.38 35.36 23.66
N PRO A 320 -12.61 35.57 22.34
CA PRO A 320 -13.69 36.44 21.83
C PRO A 320 -15.10 36.05 22.33
N LYS A 321 -15.31 34.80 22.69
CA LYS A 321 -16.60 34.27 23.23
C LYS A 321 -17.02 35.02 24.51
N TYR A 322 -16.11 35.63 25.22
CA TYR A 322 -16.39 36.38 26.42
C TYR A 322 -16.74 37.85 26.20
N LEU A 323 -16.74 38.34 24.95
CA LEU A 323 -17.04 39.73 24.65
C LEU A 323 -18.37 40.19 25.28
N GLY A 324 -19.44 39.41 25.13
CA GLY A 324 -20.75 39.75 25.71
C GLY A 324 -20.74 39.82 27.24
N GLN A 325 -19.83 39.11 27.90
CA GLN A 325 -19.74 39.09 29.36
C GLN A 325 -18.92 40.24 29.95
N VAL A 326 -18.02 40.82 29.14
CA VAL A 326 -17.16 41.93 29.58
C VAL A 326 -17.75 43.29 29.20
N LEU A 327 -18.56 43.38 28.16
CA LEU A 327 -19.27 44.61 27.79
C LEU A 327 -20.17 45.06 28.90
N GLY A 328 -20.13 46.37 29.24
CA GLY A 328 -20.91 46.96 30.33
C GLY A 328 -20.21 46.89 31.71
N LYS A 329 -19.10 46.16 31.85
CA LYS A 329 -18.33 46.17 33.07
C LYS A 329 -17.34 47.34 33.09
N ALA A 330 -17.08 47.88 34.27
CA ALA A 330 -16.07 48.91 34.50
C ALA A 330 -14.68 48.30 34.71
N VAL A 331 -13.63 48.94 34.16
CA VAL A 331 -12.24 48.55 34.45
C VAL A 331 -11.85 48.96 35.86
N LYS A 332 -11.13 48.10 36.56
CA LYS A 332 -10.71 48.30 37.95
C LYS A 332 -9.52 49.24 38.12
N GLN A 333 -8.78 49.47 37.04
CA GLN A 333 -7.57 50.30 37.00
C GLN A 333 -7.41 50.99 35.65
N ASP A 334 -6.50 51.94 35.53
CA ASP A 334 -6.14 52.54 34.26
C ASP A 334 -5.58 51.48 33.32
N VAL A 335 -6.07 51.40 32.08
CA VAL A 335 -5.68 50.44 31.07
C VAL A 335 -5.29 51.13 29.79
N LYS A 336 -4.10 50.87 29.31
CA LYS A 336 -3.59 51.43 28.06
C LYS A 336 -4.12 50.70 26.84
N ARG A 337 -4.27 51.43 25.74
CA ARG A 337 -4.51 50.87 24.40
C ARG A 337 -3.46 49.82 24.08
N GLY A 338 -3.89 48.67 23.53
CA GLY A 338 -3.03 47.54 23.25
C GLY A 338 -2.88 46.53 24.41
N THR A 339 -3.55 46.75 25.51
CA THR A 339 -3.56 45.80 26.64
C THR A 339 -4.50 44.62 26.29
N ALA A 340 -3.99 43.39 26.45
CA ALA A 340 -4.79 42.19 26.39
C ALA A 340 -5.79 42.17 27.55
N LEU A 341 -7.09 42.03 27.26
CA LEU A 341 -8.11 42.04 28.31
C LEU A 341 -8.10 40.72 29.07
N GLY A 342 -7.94 40.78 30.37
CA GLY A 342 -8.06 39.69 31.31
C GLY A 342 -9.17 39.90 32.35
N TRP A 343 -9.59 38.85 33.07
CA TRP A 343 -10.62 38.94 34.11
C TRP A 343 -10.19 39.80 35.32
N GLU A 344 -8.91 39.93 35.52
CA GLU A 344 -8.32 40.79 36.59
C GLU A 344 -8.57 42.29 36.37
N LEU A 345 -8.81 42.69 35.12
CA LEU A 345 -9.06 44.09 34.74
C LEU A 345 -10.54 44.51 34.89
N VAL A 346 -11.49 43.58 35.08
CA VAL A 346 -12.94 43.83 35.08
C VAL A 346 -13.66 43.27 36.29
#